data_72e2fa13c84378801e7b73985f42fd0d
#
_entry.id   72e2fa13c84378801e7b73985f42fd0d
#
_cell.length_a   1.000
_cell.length_b   1.000
_cell.length_c   1.000
_cell.angle_alpha   90.00
_cell.angle_beta   90.00
_cell.angle_gamma   90.00
#
_symmetry.space_group_name_H-M   'P 1'
#
loop_
_entity.id
_entity.type
_entity.pdbx_description
1 polymer ?
#
loop_
_entity_poly.entity_id
_entity_poly.type
_entity_poly.pdbx_seq_one_letter_code
_entity_poly.pdbx_strand_id
1 'polypeptide(L)'
;MEVYVRLGPGLSQLAGVPRLTVTLEPGATVHDLLSHLRERYPALEAALGSSLPVVRGTSVAGDHPLAPDDEIAFLKPVSGGSAGR
;
A
#
# COMPACT_ATOMS: atom_id res chain seq x y z
N MET A 1 -10.64 11.73 -5.80
CA MET A 1 -10.48 10.57 -6.69
C MET A 1 -10.44 9.29 -5.88
N GLU A 2 -10.91 8.22 -6.46
CA GLU A 2 -10.84 6.93 -5.80
C GLU A 2 -9.65 6.14 -6.29
N VAL A 3 -8.99 5.46 -5.35
CA VAL A 3 -7.94 4.50 -5.67
C VAL A 3 -8.24 3.21 -4.95
N TYR A 4 -7.71 2.11 -5.47
CA TYR A 4 -7.98 0.79 -4.94
C TYR A 4 -6.71 0.22 -4.33
N VAL A 5 -6.82 -0.28 -3.10
CA VAL A 5 -5.66 -0.76 -2.35
C VAL A 5 -5.78 -2.26 -2.18
N ARG A 6 -4.72 -2.98 -2.52
CA ARG A 6 -4.59 -4.40 -2.25
C ARG A 6 -3.55 -4.61 -1.16
N LEU A 7 -3.93 -5.40 -0.17
CA LEU A 7 -3.05 -5.70 0.94
C LEU A 7 -2.57 -7.15 0.83
N GLY A 8 -1.26 -7.33 0.97
CA GLY A 8 -0.69 -8.67 1.00
C GLY A 8 -1.13 -9.43 2.26
N PRO A 9 -0.80 -10.74 2.34
CA PRO A 9 -1.39 -11.60 3.38
C PRO A 9 -1.22 -11.10 4.81
N GLY A 10 -0.03 -10.66 5.19
CA GLY A 10 0.18 -10.17 6.56
C GLY A 10 -0.58 -8.88 6.83
N LEU A 11 -0.60 -7.99 5.85
CA LEU A 11 -1.29 -6.71 5.99
C LEU A 11 -2.80 -6.90 6.02
N SER A 12 -3.33 -7.79 5.18
CA SER A 12 -4.77 -8.03 5.15
C SER A 12 -5.28 -8.62 6.46
N GLN A 13 -4.47 -9.42 7.13
CA GLN A 13 -4.85 -9.96 8.44
C GLN A 13 -4.95 -8.85 9.47
N LEU A 14 -4.04 -7.89 9.44
CA LEU A 14 -4.06 -6.77 10.39
C LEU A 14 -5.23 -5.82 10.13
N ALA A 15 -5.57 -5.61 8.87
CA ALA A 15 -6.67 -4.73 8.51
C ALA A 15 -8.03 -5.40 8.60
N GLY A 16 -8.06 -6.72 8.51
CA GLY A 16 -9.31 -7.48 8.49
C GLY A 16 -9.93 -7.55 7.10
N VAL A 17 -9.30 -6.97 6.10
CA VAL A 17 -9.80 -7.00 4.71
C VAL A 17 -8.63 -7.07 3.75
N PRO A 18 -8.78 -7.75 2.60
CA PRO A 18 -7.69 -7.83 1.62
C PRO A 18 -7.67 -6.65 0.65
N ARG A 19 -8.76 -5.91 0.54
CA ARG A 19 -8.89 -4.81 -0.41
C ARG A 19 -9.65 -3.66 0.20
N LEU A 20 -9.28 -2.44 -0.23
CA LEU A 20 -9.90 -1.22 0.24
C LEU A 20 -10.10 -0.28 -0.94
N THR A 21 -11.13 0.56 -0.84
CA THR A 21 -11.27 1.72 -1.73
C THR A 21 -11.03 2.96 -0.88
N VAL A 22 -10.16 3.84 -1.37
CA VAL A 22 -9.78 5.04 -0.63
C VAL A 22 -10.04 6.26 -1.52
N THR A 23 -10.67 7.28 -0.93
CA THR A 23 -10.90 8.55 -1.61
C THR A 23 -9.81 9.52 -1.22
N LEU A 24 -9.10 10.06 -2.21
CA LEU A 24 -8.01 11.00 -2.02
C LEU A 24 -8.23 12.24 -2.85
N GLU A 25 -7.52 13.32 -2.49
CA GLU A 25 -7.52 14.53 -3.28
C GLU A 25 -6.82 14.29 -4.61
N PRO A 26 -7.24 14.96 -5.69
CA PRO A 26 -6.50 14.88 -6.94
C PRO A 26 -5.05 15.31 -6.75
N GLY A 27 -4.13 14.56 -7.32
CA GLY A 27 -2.72 14.84 -7.18
C GLY A 27 -2.07 14.19 -5.97
N ALA A 28 -2.82 13.43 -5.19
CA ALA A 28 -2.26 12.74 -4.03
C ALA A 28 -1.19 11.73 -4.42
N THR A 29 -0.26 11.51 -3.53
CA THR A 29 0.86 10.60 -3.74
C THR A 29 0.66 9.32 -2.94
N VAL A 30 1.58 8.36 -3.14
CA VAL A 30 1.61 7.14 -2.32
C VAL A 30 1.76 7.50 -0.85
N HIS A 31 2.57 8.53 -0.54
CA HIS A 31 2.76 8.97 0.84
C HIS A 31 1.44 9.42 1.46
N ASP A 32 0.63 10.17 0.71
CA ASP A 32 -0.68 10.61 1.18
C ASP A 32 -1.60 9.41 1.45
N LEU A 33 -1.54 8.41 0.58
CA LEU A 33 -2.30 7.19 0.78
C LEU A 33 -1.87 6.46 2.05
N LEU A 34 -0.56 6.36 2.27
CA LEU A 34 -0.04 5.72 3.48
C LEU A 34 -0.52 6.43 4.74
N SER A 35 -0.50 7.77 4.73
CA SER A 35 -0.99 8.53 5.87
C SER A 35 -2.47 8.24 6.14
N HIS A 36 -3.26 8.17 5.09
CA HIS A 36 -4.69 7.86 5.21
C HIS A 36 -4.91 6.47 5.80
N LEU A 37 -4.11 5.49 5.35
CA LEU A 37 -4.24 4.12 5.84
C LEU A 37 -3.82 4.00 7.30
N ARG A 38 -2.78 4.73 7.71
CA ARG A 38 -2.36 4.71 9.11
C ARG A 38 -3.43 5.26 10.03
N GLU A 39 -4.12 6.31 9.61
CA GLU A 39 -5.20 6.88 10.42
C GLU A 39 -6.39 5.94 10.52
N ARG A 40 -6.72 5.31 9.41
CA ARG A 40 -7.89 4.44 9.36
C ARG A 40 -7.64 3.08 9.99
N TYR A 41 -6.43 2.57 9.86
CA TYR A 41 -6.03 1.26 10.37
C TYR A 41 -4.71 1.40 11.13
N PRO A 42 -4.75 1.89 12.38
CA PRO A 42 -3.50 2.09 13.13
C PRO A 42 -2.66 0.83 13.28
N ALA A 43 -3.31 -0.34 13.28
CA ALA A 43 -2.58 -1.61 13.39
C ALA A 43 -1.66 -1.87 12.20
N LEU A 44 -1.85 -1.17 11.08
CA LEU A 44 -1.02 -1.35 9.89
C LEU A 44 0.27 -0.54 9.93
N GLU A 45 0.41 0.39 10.85
CA GLU A 45 1.49 1.38 10.77
C GLU A 45 2.86 0.74 10.62
N ALA A 46 3.21 -0.17 11.52
CA ALA A 46 4.53 -0.81 11.47
C ALA A 46 4.70 -1.66 10.21
N ALA A 47 3.65 -2.37 9.83
CA ALA A 47 3.72 -3.25 8.66
C ALA A 47 3.80 -2.45 7.36
N LEU A 48 3.11 -1.30 7.30
CA LEU A 48 3.18 -0.44 6.12
C LEU A 48 4.57 0.15 5.96
N GLY A 49 5.24 0.45 7.06
CA GLY A 49 6.59 1.01 7.01
C GLY A 49 7.60 0.07 6.37
N SER A 50 7.36 -1.23 6.41
CA SER A 50 8.24 -2.21 5.80
C SER A 50 7.67 -2.84 4.54
N SER A 51 6.56 -2.33 4.03
CA SER A 51 5.95 -2.86 2.82
C SER A 51 6.43 -2.11 1.59
N LEU A 52 6.26 -2.72 0.42
CA LEU A 52 6.60 -2.12 -0.86
C LEU A 52 5.31 -1.72 -1.57
N PRO A 53 5.16 -0.44 -1.94
CA PRO A 53 4.04 -0.03 -2.77
C PRO A 53 4.31 -0.39 -4.22
N VAL A 54 3.35 -1.03 -4.86
CA VAL A 54 3.48 -1.50 -6.24
C VAL A 54 2.29 -0.99 -7.03
N VAL A 55 2.57 -0.29 -8.12
CA VAL A 55 1.55 0.23 -9.04
C VAL A 55 1.84 -0.36 -10.41
N ARG A 56 0.86 -1.02 -11.00
CA ARG A 56 0.97 -1.65 -12.31
C ARG A 56 2.19 -2.57 -12.41
N GLY A 57 2.42 -3.34 -11.36
CA GLY A 57 3.51 -4.30 -11.33
C GLY A 57 4.90 -3.71 -11.08
N THR A 58 4.98 -2.41 -10.82
CA THR A 58 6.26 -1.73 -10.60
C THR A 58 6.29 -1.13 -9.21
N SER A 59 7.38 -1.39 -8.48
CA SER A 59 7.60 -0.77 -7.19
C SER A 59 7.81 0.73 -7.37
N VAL A 60 7.15 1.54 -6.56
CA VAL A 60 7.19 3.00 -6.69
C VAL A 60 7.61 3.64 -5.37
N ALA A 61 8.09 4.87 -5.46
CA ALA A 61 8.50 5.64 -4.28
C ALA A 61 7.29 6.33 -3.63
N GLY A 62 7.50 6.84 -2.42
CA GLY A 62 6.42 7.51 -1.69
C GLY A 62 5.90 8.77 -2.35
N ASP A 63 6.72 9.43 -3.16
CA ASP A 63 6.30 10.65 -3.87
C ASP A 63 5.66 10.37 -5.23
N HIS A 64 5.47 9.11 -5.56
CA HIS A 64 4.83 8.73 -6.82
C HIS A 64 3.38 9.23 -6.85
N PRO A 65 2.98 10.01 -7.84
CA PRO A 65 1.61 10.52 -7.91
C PRO A 65 0.65 9.41 -8.32
N LEU A 66 -0.54 9.46 -7.73
CA LEU A 66 -1.59 8.49 -8.04
C LEU A 66 -2.60 9.10 -9.01
N ALA A 67 -3.13 8.27 -9.88
CA ALA A 67 -4.17 8.66 -10.83
C ALA A 67 -5.51 8.08 -10.38
N PRO A 68 -6.64 8.66 -10.84
CA PRO A 68 -7.95 8.08 -10.54
C PRO A 68 -8.00 6.61 -10.97
N ASP A 69 -8.60 5.80 -10.14
CA ASP A 69 -8.80 4.36 -10.37
C ASP A 69 -7.50 3.54 -10.39
N ASP A 70 -6.37 4.12 -9.97
CA ASP A 70 -5.16 3.34 -9.80
C ASP A 70 -5.35 2.25 -8.75
N GLU A 71 -4.69 1.12 -8.97
CA GLU A 71 -4.63 0.06 -7.97
C GLU A 71 -3.23 0.01 -7.40
N ILE A 72 -3.12 0.12 -6.09
CA ILE A 72 -1.85 0.09 -5.38
C ILE A 72 -1.83 -1.15 -4.49
N ALA A 73 -0.82 -1.98 -4.67
CA ALA A 73 -0.63 -3.13 -3.80
C ALA A 73 0.47 -2.82 -2.81
N PHE A 74 0.25 -3.17 -1.55
CA PHE A 74 1.28 -3.09 -0.53
C PHE A 74 1.69 -4.51 -0.18
N LEU A 75 2.94 -4.84 -0.47
CA LEU A 75 3.46 -6.19 -0.34
C LEU A 75 4.66 -6.18 0.61
N LYS A 76 4.76 -7.21 1.43
CA LYS A 76 5.94 -7.35 2.26
C LYS A 76 7.06 -7.94 1.41
N PRO A 77 8.25 -7.35 1.46
CA PRO A 77 9.37 -7.92 0.74
C PRO A 77 9.73 -9.28 1.33
N VAL A 78 10.11 -10.18 0.46
CA VAL A 78 10.60 -11.48 0.89
C VAL A 78 12.01 -11.29 1.43
N SER A 79 12.18 -11.55 2.73
CA SER A 79 13.50 -11.38 3.31
C SER A 79 14.37 -12.58 2.97
N GLY A 80 15.45 -12.29 2.32
CA GLY A 80 16.45 -13.22 2.09
C GLY A 80 16.07 -14.42 1.35
N GLY A 81 15.16 -14.46 1.30
CA GLY A 81 14.77 -15.52 0.74
C GLY A 81 15.84 -16.10 0.01
N SER A 82 16.11 -15.76 0.43
CA SER A 82 16.54 -15.98 0.19
C SER A 82 17.06 -16.13 -0.58
N ALA A 83 17.08 -15.98 -0.77
CA ALA A 83 17.39 -15.91 -1.43
C ALA A 83 18.04 -16.76 -1.88
N GLY A 84 17.96 -16.98 -1.96
CA GLY A 84 18.26 -17.55 -2.16
C GLY A 84 18.99 -18.11 -2.63
N ARG A 85 19.15 -18.16 -2.62
CA ARG A 85 19.60 -18.76 -2.80
C ARG A 85 19.87 -19.15 -3.10
#